data_3a67160056d790cd8e0002a65e0fcc46
#
_entry.id   3a67160056d790cd8e0002a65e0fcc46
#
_cell.length_a   1.000
_cell.length_b   1.000
_cell.length_c   1.000
_cell.angle_alpha   90.00
_cell.angle_beta   90.00
_cell.angle_gamma   90.00
#
_symmetry.space_group_name_H-M   'P 1'
#
loop_
_entity.id
_entity.type
_entity.pdbx_description
1 polymer ?
#
loop_
_entity_poly.entity_id
_entity_poly.type
_entity_poly.pdbx_seq_one_letter_code
_entity_poly.pdbx_strand_id
1 'polypeptide(L)'
;AVTGTTRLPVINADLTARNIDYFGTTLKRGHLTGRMRSRDVVSGRLTLQLTDFKTQGVDMRKATIELRGNELRHNLTVHTEGTPVSVDAKISGIYERMLGNWAGALAELKVKTAYGPVTLEKPMRLAYVPDLNRANVSKACLAHTHARLCLENDLKIDLTNRSNLRILIGLPKFDLAFIKQYFPGRFVADGIIKANADVTLPAGLSELPRGRVTVRAQDISTKYRMDLSDLKVGFNSVQLTFANAKDSIEGNWKIDIKDNGDIEGSLRMSDLFNSRTVDGTLKFVAVDATLVNSFLSPGESAEGQWFGNLRFAGTLEEPLIYGRTGLFNAKLDSTKLPFEMLPSDIKLTFNGNSSTLEGHLKTPQGEVALNGSADWRTIGEGKAIVTTKGSNLRVTLPPDIEFDLTTD
;
A
#
# COMPACT_ATOMS: atom_id res chain seq x y z
N ALA A 1 -2.24 51.18 10.27
CA ALA A 1 -1.80 52.35 11.04
C ALA A 1 -1.08 51.88 12.31
N VAL A 2 -0.04 52.57 12.69
CA VAL A 2 0.66 52.40 13.98
C VAL A 2 0.33 53.64 14.82
N THR A 3 -0.16 53.40 16.03
CA THR A 3 -0.54 54.47 16.96
C THR A 3 0.01 54.11 18.35
N GLY A 4 0.00 55.08 19.27
CA GLY A 4 0.57 54.94 20.60
C GLY A 4 1.98 55.49 20.72
N THR A 5 2.66 55.21 21.83
CA THR A 5 4.06 55.63 22.06
C THR A 5 5.01 54.53 21.58
N THR A 6 6.29 54.88 21.42
CA THR A 6 7.34 53.89 21.06
C THR A 6 7.47 52.73 22.07
N ARG A 7 7.07 52.97 23.34
CA ARG A 7 7.06 51.91 24.37
C ARG A 7 5.75 51.09 24.43
N LEU A 8 4.64 51.65 23.89
CA LEU A 8 3.31 51.04 23.91
C LEU A 8 2.62 51.17 22.56
N PRO A 9 3.19 50.57 21.50
CA PRO A 9 2.61 50.68 20.17
C PRO A 9 1.31 49.86 20.05
N VAL A 10 0.37 50.45 19.30
CA VAL A 10 -0.83 49.74 18.82
C VAL A 10 -0.75 49.67 17.33
N ILE A 11 -0.72 48.47 16.79
CA ILE A 11 -0.65 48.24 15.35
C ILE A 11 -2.04 47.81 14.90
N ASN A 12 -2.62 48.58 13.97
CA ASN A 12 -3.86 48.20 13.28
C ASN A 12 -3.50 47.89 11.83
N ALA A 13 -3.78 46.69 11.39
CA ALA A 13 -3.61 46.25 10.03
C ALA A 13 -4.98 46.08 9.36
N ASP A 14 -5.11 46.59 8.14
CA ASP A 14 -6.25 46.37 7.25
C ASP A 14 -5.66 46.39 5.83
N LEU A 15 -5.49 45.19 5.27
CA LEU A 15 -4.86 44.97 3.97
C LEU A 15 -5.79 44.15 3.10
N THR A 16 -6.04 44.66 1.90
CA THR A 16 -6.84 43.92 0.89
C THR A 16 -6.01 43.70 -0.36
N ALA A 17 -5.94 42.47 -0.78
CA ALA A 17 -5.41 42.02 -2.06
C ALA A 17 -6.54 41.57 -2.96
N ARG A 18 -6.51 41.85 -4.26
CA ARG A 18 -7.52 41.44 -5.25
C ARG A 18 -6.85 41.03 -6.55
N ASN A 19 -7.41 39.98 -7.16
CA ASN A 19 -7.04 39.50 -8.49
C ASN A 19 -5.51 39.30 -8.64
N ILE A 20 -4.92 38.55 -7.71
CA ILE A 20 -3.52 38.14 -7.82
C ILE A 20 -3.46 36.92 -8.72
N ASP A 21 -2.59 36.97 -9.71
CA ASP A 21 -2.19 35.85 -10.56
C ASP A 21 -0.68 35.81 -10.62
N TYR A 22 -0.08 34.73 -10.11
CA TYR A 22 1.35 34.56 -10.02
C TYR A 22 1.76 33.10 -10.14
N PHE A 23 2.49 32.75 -11.19
CA PHE A 23 2.99 31.38 -11.46
C PHE A 23 1.93 30.26 -11.28
N GLY A 24 0.73 30.44 -11.87
CA GLY A 24 -0.35 29.45 -11.80
C GLY A 24 -1.08 29.40 -10.45
N THR A 25 -0.77 30.34 -9.55
CA THR A 25 -1.52 30.56 -8.31
C THR A 25 -2.39 31.79 -8.46
N THR A 26 -3.71 31.62 -8.31
CA THR A 26 -4.67 32.72 -8.41
C THR A 26 -5.37 32.96 -7.08
N LEU A 27 -5.61 34.23 -6.75
CA LEU A 27 -6.38 34.64 -5.59
C LEU A 27 -7.33 35.77 -5.99
N LYS A 28 -8.62 35.55 -5.88
CA LYS A 28 -9.60 36.59 -6.21
C LYS A 28 -9.65 37.69 -5.17
N ARG A 29 -9.65 37.30 -3.89
CA ARG A 29 -9.64 38.28 -2.78
C ARG A 29 -8.93 37.72 -1.57
N GLY A 30 -8.01 38.51 -1.02
CA GLY A 30 -7.40 38.32 0.28
C GLY A 30 -7.67 39.54 1.16
N HIS A 31 -8.08 39.34 2.41
CA HIS A 31 -8.32 40.41 3.37
C HIS A 31 -7.67 40.05 4.70
N LEU A 32 -6.70 40.85 5.12
CA LEU A 32 -6.02 40.71 6.40
C LEU A 32 -6.43 41.87 7.30
N THR A 33 -7.07 41.55 8.42
CA THR A 33 -7.37 42.54 9.46
C THR A 33 -6.67 42.15 10.75
N GLY A 34 -6.22 43.13 11.51
CA GLY A 34 -5.57 42.83 12.77
C GLY A 34 -5.41 44.07 13.67
N ARG A 35 -5.41 43.77 14.98
CA ARG A 35 -5.07 44.74 16.02
C ARG A 35 -4.14 44.10 17.01
N MET A 36 -2.97 44.65 17.17
CA MET A 36 -1.96 44.21 18.14
C MET A 36 -1.60 45.32 19.08
N ARG A 37 -1.44 45.01 20.36
CA ARG A 37 -0.98 45.95 21.39
C ARG A 37 0.24 45.35 22.07
N SER A 38 1.28 46.13 22.22
CA SER A 38 2.45 45.75 22.99
C SER A 38 2.44 46.59 24.29
N ARG A 39 2.38 45.85 25.41
CA ARG A 39 2.62 46.37 26.77
C ARG A 39 3.66 45.43 27.40
N ASP A 40 3.41 44.98 28.62
CA ASP A 40 4.23 43.95 29.25
C ASP A 40 4.18 42.62 28.43
N VAL A 41 3.04 42.38 27.80
CA VAL A 41 2.78 41.21 26.95
C VAL A 41 2.17 41.69 25.62
N VAL A 42 2.67 41.15 24.49
CA VAL A 42 2.04 41.40 23.20
C VAL A 42 0.72 40.61 23.11
N SER A 43 -0.35 41.32 22.82
CA SER A 43 -1.69 40.74 22.68
C SER A 43 -2.42 41.27 21.45
N GLY A 44 -3.31 40.47 20.87
CA GLY A 44 -4.09 40.92 19.74
C GLY A 44 -4.96 39.86 19.08
N ARG A 45 -5.50 40.28 17.94
CA ARG A 45 -6.21 39.43 17.00
C ARG A 45 -5.72 39.75 15.59
N LEU A 46 -5.50 38.70 14.81
CA LEU A 46 -5.19 38.77 13.41
C LEU A 46 -6.14 37.83 12.68
N THR A 47 -6.81 38.31 11.63
CA THR A 47 -7.72 37.50 10.82
C THR A 47 -7.34 37.65 9.35
N LEU A 48 -7.06 36.52 8.70
CA LEU A 48 -6.83 36.42 7.26
C LEU A 48 -8.02 35.70 6.64
N GLN A 49 -8.64 36.33 5.66
CA GLN A 49 -9.71 35.72 4.85
C GLN A 49 -9.26 35.67 3.41
N LEU A 50 -9.36 34.47 2.80
CA LEU A 50 -9.08 34.25 1.38
C LEU A 50 -10.35 33.76 0.71
N THR A 51 -10.62 34.23 -0.51
CA THR A 51 -11.74 33.82 -1.35
C THR A 51 -11.24 33.48 -2.73
N ASP A 52 -11.65 32.32 -3.24
CA ASP A 52 -11.28 31.76 -4.54
C ASP A 52 -9.75 31.76 -4.75
N PHE A 53 -9.07 31.01 -3.88
CA PHE A 53 -7.64 30.72 -3.98
C PHE A 53 -7.46 29.41 -4.73
N LYS A 54 -6.70 29.44 -5.81
CA LYS A 54 -6.38 28.27 -6.63
C LYS A 54 -4.89 28.17 -6.83
N THR A 55 -4.38 26.99 -6.69
CA THR A 55 -3.00 26.62 -7.04
C THR A 55 -2.99 25.18 -7.54
N GLN A 56 -1.86 24.67 -8.01
CA GLN A 56 -1.77 23.33 -8.58
C GLN A 56 -2.39 22.26 -7.64
N GLY A 57 -3.50 21.65 -8.07
CA GLY A 57 -4.18 20.60 -7.31
C GLY A 57 -5.06 21.06 -6.13
N VAL A 58 -5.15 22.38 -5.84
CA VAL A 58 -5.96 22.93 -4.75
C VAL A 58 -6.88 24.03 -5.28
N ASP A 59 -8.18 23.89 -5.07
CA ASP A 59 -9.20 24.91 -5.34
C ASP A 59 -9.95 25.22 -4.04
N MET A 60 -9.59 26.31 -3.39
CA MET A 60 -10.09 26.73 -2.09
C MET A 60 -11.06 27.90 -2.29
N ARG A 61 -12.34 27.64 -2.11
CA ARG A 61 -13.39 28.68 -2.24
C ARG A 61 -13.30 29.71 -1.14
N LYS A 62 -13.00 29.25 0.09
CA LYS A 62 -12.90 30.11 1.25
C LYS A 62 -11.86 29.58 2.24
N ALA A 63 -11.04 30.46 2.78
CA ALA A 63 -10.21 30.18 3.94
C ALA A 63 -10.32 31.31 4.95
N THR A 64 -10.40 30.98 6.21
CA THR A 64 -10.36 31.91 7.33
C THR A 64 -9.33 31.41 8.33
N ILE A 65 -8.32 32.21 8.59
CA ILE A 65 -7.28 31.94 9.58
C ILE A 65 -7.36 33.05 10.64
N GLU A 66 -7.59 32.69 11.88
CA GLU A 66 -7.67 33.65 12.99
C GLU A 66 -6.65 33.29 14.07
N LEU A 67 -5.78 34.22 14.39
CA LEU A 67 -4.89 34.19 15.53
C LEU A 67 -5.42 35.16 16.58
N ARG A 68 -5.65 34.69 17.81
CA ARG A 68 -6.17 35.48 18.91
C ARG A 68 -5.49 35.13 20.22
N GLY A 69 -5.18 36.12 21.03
CA GLY A 69 -4.67 35.93 22.39
C GLY A 69 -3.45 36.81 22.67
N ASN A 70 -2.56 36.30 23.48
CA ASN A 70 -1.28 36.91 23.80
C ASN A 70 -0.14 35.86 23.81
N GLU A 71 1.05 36.27 24.11
CA GLU A 71 2.21 35.39 24.19
C GLU A 71 2.02 34.21 25.15
N LEU A 72 1.42 34.50 26.32
CA LEU A 72 1.19 33.48 27.36
C LEU A 72 0.01 32.55 27.04
N ARG A 73 -0.90 32.96 26.17
CA ARG A 73 -2.02 32.14 25.71
C ARG A 73 -2.57 32.65 24.37
N HIS A 74 -2.39 31.92 23.35
CA HIS A 74 -2.94 32.21 22.02
C HIS A 74 -3.57 30.98 21.38
N ASN A 75 -4.52 31.26 20.49
CA ASN A 75 -5.22 30.26 19.71
C ASN A 75 -5.16 30.66 18.25
N LEU A 76 -4.83 29.69 17.39
CA LEU A 76 -4.92 29.77 15.95
C LEU A 76 -6.06 28.85 15.52
N THR A 77 -7.06 29.42 14.83
CA THR A 77 -8.12 28.64 14.17
C THR A 77 -7.95 28.73 12.67
N VAL A 78 -8.10 27.62 11.99
CA VAL A 78 -8.05 27.51 10.54
C VAL A 78 -9.36 26.86 10.10
N HIS A 79 -10.07 27.52 9.20
CA HIS A 79 -11.25 26.99 8.55
C HIS A 79 -11.11 27.15 7.06
N THR A 80 -11.16 26.08 6.30
CA THR A 80 -11.09 26.12 4.84
C THR A 80 -12.21 25.30 4.20
N GLU A 81 -12.68 25.79 3.05
CA GLU A 81 -13.68 25.11 2.21
C GLU A 81 -13.14 25.02 0.79
N GLY A 82 -12.97 23.81 0.28
CA GLY A 82 -12.42 23.61 -1.07
C GLY A 82 -12.24 22.15 -1.46
N THR A 83 -11.56 21.94 -2.55
CA THR A 83 -11.17 20.64 -3.07
C THR A 83 -9.64 20.57 -3.22
N PRO A 84 -9.00 19.41 -2.97
CA PRO A 84 -9.59 18.09 -2.66
C PRO A 84 -10.06 17.94 -1.20
N VAL A 85 -9.74 18.89 -0.31
CA VAL A 85 -10.07 18.80 1.12
C VAL A 85 -10.59 20.12 1.69
N SER A 86 -11.42 20.02 2.73
CA SER A 86 -11.75 21.15 3.61
C SER A 86 -11.21 20.85 5.01
N VAL A 87 -10.64 21.84 5.67
CA VAL A 87 -9.93 21.68 6.95
C VAL A 87 -10.50 22.58 8.02
N ASP A 88 -10.82 22.01 9.17
CA ASP A 88 -11.08 22.70 10.43
C ASP A 88 -9.98 22.33 11.42
N ALA A 89 -9.20 23.31 11.90
CA ALA A 89 -8.12 23.06 12.84
C ALA A 89 -8.08 24.12 13.93
N LYS A 90 -7.73 23.70 15.17
CA LYS A 90 -7.48 24.59 16.29
C LYS A 90 -6.15 24.25 16.94
N ILE A 91 -5.28 25.24 17.01
CA ILE A 91 -3.98 25.15 17.67
C ILE A 91 -4.00 26.13 18.84
N SER A 92 -3.59 25.67 20.01
CA SER A 92 -3.37 26.52 21.18
C SER A 92 -1.91 26.49 21.57
N GLY A 93 -1.38 27.60 22.09
CA GLY A 93 0.02 27.63 22.45
C GLY A 93 0.38 28.76 23.40
N ILE A 94 1.62 28.70 23.84
CA ILE A 94 2.34 29.71 24.62
C ILE A 94 3.66 29.99 23.93
N TYR A 95 4.10 31.23 23.98
CA TYR A 95 5.40 31.68 23.48
C TYR A 95 6.18 32.32 24.63
N GLU A 96 7.35 31.79 24.91
CA GLU A 96 8.27 32.29 25.91
C GLU A 96 9.26 33.25 25.27
N ARG A 97 9.03 34.55 25.47
CA ARG A 97 9.81 35.61 24.78
C ARG A 97 11.30 35.57 25.08
N MET A 98 11.70 35.22 26.32
CA MET A 98 13.11 35.24 26.72
C MET A 98 13.96 34.21 25.98
N LEU A 99 13.42 33.00 25.79
CA LEU A 99 14.08 31.88 25.13
C LEU A 99 13.60 31.68 23.68
N GLY A 100 12.59 32.44 23.25
CA GLY A 100 11.99 32.24 21.93
C GLY A 100 11.24 30.92 21.76
N ASN A 101 11.06 30.15 22.83
CA ASN A 101 10.42 28.85 22.79
C ASN A 101 8.91 28.98 22.54
N TRP A 102 8.40 28.08 21.72
CA TRP A 102 6.97 27.91 21.56
C TRP A 102 6.55 26.50 21.96
N ALA A 103 5.48 26.41 22.74
CA ALA A 103 4.86 25.13 23.12
C ALA A 103 3.34 25.22 22.99
N GLY A 104 2.72 24.16 22.51
CA GLY A 104 1.29 24.15 22.30
C GLY A 104 0.74 22.78 21.91
N ALA A 105 -0.47 22.80 21.39
CA ALA A 105 -1.15 21.60 20.91
C ALA A 105 -2.03 21.91 19.69
N LEU A 106 -2.04 21.01 18.73
CA LEU A 106 -3.12 20.86 17.78
C LEU A 106 -4.27 20.22 18.56
N ALA A 107 -5.20 21.06 19.04
CA ALA A 107 -6.28 20.63 19.92
C ALA A 107 -7.39 19.89 19.16
N GLU A 108 -7.69 20.37 17.95
CA GLU A 108 -8.70 19.78 17.06
C GLU A 108 -8.18 19.81 15.63
N LEU A 109 -8.44 18.73 14.90
CA LEU A 109 -8.26 18.66 13.45
C LEU A 109 -9.39 17.82 12.86
N LYS A 110 -10.10 18.39 11.88
CA LYS A 110 -11.08 17.70 11.06
C LYS A 110 -10.82 18.03 9.61
N VAL A 111 -10.54 17.02 8.81
CA VAL A 111 -10.33 17.12 7.38
C VAL A 111 -11.48 16.43 6.69
N LYS A 112 -12.26 17.16 5.90
CA LYS A 112 -13.31 16.59 5.07
C LYS A 112 -12.71 16.28 3.70
N THR A 113 -12.79 15.03 3.30
CA THR A 113 -12.34 14.54 1.99
C THR A 113 -13.51 14.01 1.18
N ALA A 114 -13.31 13.71 -0.09
CA ALA A 114 -14.30 13.03 -0.92
C ALA A 114 -14.71 11.65 -0.36
N TYR A 115 -13.86 11.07 0.49
CA TYR A 115 -14.03 9.72 1.05
C TYR A 115 -14.55 9.70 2.48
N GLY A 116 -14.86 10.85 3.04
CA GLY A 116 -15.35 11.01 4.40
C GLY A 116 -14.43 11.87 5.29
N PRO A 117 -14.87 12.16 6.51
CA PRO A 117 -14.11 12.99 7.44
C PRO A 117 -13.00 12.19 8.12
N VAL A 118 -11.84 12.82 8.24
CA VAL A 118 -10.69 12.36 9.05
C VAL A 118 -10.57 13.32 10.25
N THR A 119 -10.48 12.80 11.46
CA THR A 119 -10.44 13.60 12.68
C THR A 119 -9.27 13.21 13.59
N LEU A 120 -8.67 14.18 14.26
CA LEU A 120 -7.69 13.94 15.31
C LEU A 120 -8.40 13.38 16.55
N GLU A 121 -7.99 12.23 17.07
CA GLU A 121 -8.65 11.59 18.22
C GLU A 121 -8.34 12.26 19.55
N LYS A 122 -7.12 12.73 19.74
CA LYS A 122 -6.64 13.40 20.94
C LYS A 122 -5.71 14.53 20.58
N PRO A 123 -5.66 15.62 21.36
CA PRO A 123 -4.75 16.73 21.12
C PRO A 123 -3.30 16.25 20.94
N MET A 124 -2.63 16.75 19.89
CA MET A 124 -1.23 16.47 19.56
C MET A 124 -0.38 17.63 20.08
N ARG A 125 0.54 17.35 20.99
CA ARG A 125 1.46 18.36 21.52
C ARG A 125 2.54 18.68 20.50
N LEU A 126 2.82 19.98 20.39
CA LEU A 126 3.82 20.55 19.51
C LEU A 126 4.73 21.48 20.32
N ALA A 127 6.01 21.48 20.04
CA ALA A 127 6.92 22.46 20.61
C ALA A 127 8.04 22.79 19.60
N TYR A 128 8.52 24.01 19.69
CA TYR A 128 9.69 24.46 18.93
C TYR A 128 10.67 25.18 19.86
N VAL A 129 11.94 24.78 19.80
CA VAL A 129 13.05 25.34 20.60
C VAL A 129 14.09 25.88 19.62
N PRO A 130 14.12 27.21 19.39
CA PRO A 130 14.95 27.83 18.37
C PRO A 130 16.45 27.66 18.62
N ASP A 131 16.91 27.77 19.85
CA ASP A 131 18.33 27.62 20.21
C ASP A 131 18.89 26.25 19.81
N LEU A 132 18.05 25.23 19.82
CA LEU A 132 18.39 23.86 19.38
C LEU A 132 17.93 23.57 17.97
N ASN A 133 17.30 24.55 17.31
CA ASN A 133 16.59 24.39 16.03
C ASN A 133 15.77 23.09 15.96
N ARG A 134 15.04 22.79 17.06
CA ARG A 134 14.35 21.52 17.27
C ARG A 134 12.85 21.70 17.35
N ALA A 135 12.14 20.88 16.58
CA ALA A 135 10.69 20.70 16.70
C ALA A 135 10.37 19.35 17.41
N ASN A 136 9.41 19.37 18.31
CA ASN A 136 8.89 18.18 18.97
C ASN A 136 7.42 18.01 18.62
N VAL A 137 7.03 16.78 18.28
CA VAL A 137 5.66 16.39 17.94
C VAL A 137 5.31 15.14 18.73
N SER A 138 4.25 15.20 19.53
CA SER A 138 3.83 14.02 20.29
C SER A 138 3.09 13.02 19.40
N LYS A 139 3.10 11.76 19.81
CA LYS A 139 2.26 10.72 19.22
C LYS A 139 0.79 11.16 19.16
N ALA A 140 0.09 10.77 18.08
CA ALA A 140 -1.31 11.09 17.84
C ALA A 140 -1.91 10.13 16.83
N CYS A 141 -3.25 10.00 16.84
CA CYS A 141 -3.99 9.21 15.90
C CYS A 141 -5.02 10.04 15.15
N LEU A 142 -5.17 9.74 13.88
CA LEU A 142 -6.22 10.21 13.00
C LEU A 142 -7.24 9.09 12.78
N ALA A 143 -8.50 9.39 12.99
CA ALA A 143 -9.60 8.46 12.81
C ALA A 143 -10.45 8.82 11.59
N HIS A 144 -10.75 7.80 10.81
CA HIS A 144 -11.75 7.78 9.75
C HIS A 144 -12.71 6.62 10.03
N THR A 145 -13.92 6.62 9.46
CA THR A 145 -14.92 5.55 9.65
C THR A 145 -14.33 4.16 9.36
N HIS A 146 -13.53 4.05 8.30
CA HIS A 146 -12.95 2.79 7.83
C HIS A 146 -11.47 2.59 8.18
N ALA A 147 -10.80 3.61 8.72
CA ALA A 147 -9.36 3.55 8.97
C ALA A 147 -8.96 4.31 10.23
N ARG A 148 -7.86 3.89 10.84
CA ARG A 148 -7.21 4.60 11.93
C ARG A 148 -5.72 4.62 11.66
N LEU A 149 -5.13 5.83 11.58
CA LEU A 149 -3.70 6.03 11.33
C LEU A 149 -3.07 6.71 12.53
N CYS A 150 -2.00 6.15 13.07
CA CYS A 150 -1.32 6.66 14.25
C CYS A 150 0.16 6.95 13.99
N LEU A 151 0.64 8.06 14.51
CA LEU A 151 2.04 8.27 14.86
C LEU A 151 2.23 7.67 16.27
N GLU A 152 3.02 6.60 16.38
CA GLU A 152 3.09 5.80 17.62
C GLU A 152 4.21 6.24 18.56
N ASN A 153 5.15 7.08 18.10
CA ASN A 153 6.22 7.64 18.92
C ASN A 153 6.20 9.17 18.89
N ASP A 154 6.74 9.77 19.93
CA ASP A 154 7.05 11.19 19.94
C ASP A 154 8.24 11.45 18.99
N LEU A 155 8.13 12.47 18.16
CA LEU A 155 9.20 12.88 17.24
C LEU A 155 9.96 14.07 17.82
N LYS A 156 11.29 13.98 17.75
CA LYS A 156 12.22 15.07 18.01
C LYS A 156 12.96 15.35 16.71
N ILE A 157 12.52 16.39 16.02
CA ILE A 157 13.01 16.75 14.68
C ILE A 157 14.06 17.84 14.82
N ASP A 158 15.30 17.51 14.52
CA ASP A 158 16.36 18.49 14.35
C ASP A 158 16.21 19.10 12.94
N LEU A 159 15.90 20.39 12.87
CA LEU A 159 15.66 21.08 11.60
C LEU A 159 16.96 21.42 10.86
N THR A 160 18.09 21.41 11.55
CA THR A 160 19.42 21.59 10.96
C THR A 160 19.95 20.29 10.38
N ASN A 161 19.77 19.20 11.14
CA ASN A 161 20.25 17.88 10.76
C ASN A 161 19.15 16.85 10.99
N ARG A 162 18.43 16.50 9.93
CA ARG A 162 17.33 15.53 9.97
C ARG A 162 17.79 14.07 10.03
N SER A 163 19.09 13.81 10.25
CA SER A 163 19.63 12.45 10.26
C SER A 163 19.01 11.60 11.36
N ASN A 164 18.74 10.34 11.01
CA ASN A 164 18.25 9.32 11.93
C ASN A 164 16.90 9.61 12.61
N LEU A 165 16.03 10.40 11.96
CA LEU A 165 14.67 10.58 12.45
C LEU A 165 13.89 9.27 12.28
N ARG A 166 13.62 8.60 13.40
CA ARG A 166 12.82 7.38 13.43
C ARG A 166 11.34 7.71 13.61
N ILE A 167 10.51 7.22 12.70
CA ILE A 167 9.06 7.43 12.67
C ILE A 167 8.38 6.06 12.76
N LEU A 168 7.56 5.88 13.79
CA LEU A 168 6.71 4.70 13.95
C LEU A 168 5.27 5.06 13.56
N ILE A 169 4.79 4.41 12.50
CA ILE A 169 3.43 4.60 11.99
C ILE A 169 2.65 3.31 12.21
N GLY A 170 1.48 3.41 12.82
CA GLY A 170 0.53 2.32 13.00
C GLY A 170 -0.74 2.54 12.20
N LEU A 171 -1.25 1.50 11.59
CA LEU A 171 -2.59 1.39 11.00
C LEU A 171 -3.32 0.25 11.73
N PRO A 172 -3.81 0.50 12.95
CA PRO A 172 -4.44 -0.55 13.77
C PRO A 172 -5.78 -1.02 13.20
N LYS A 173 -6.37 -0.27 12.29
CA LYS A 173 -7.60 -0.62 11.59
C LYS A 173 -7.60 -0.02 10.20
N PHE A 174 -7.80 -0.87 9.19
CA PHE A 174 -8.23 -0.50 7.86
C PHE A 174 -9.29 -1.50 7.38
N ASP A 175 -10.51 -1.03 7.21
CA ASP A 175 -11.66 -1.83 6.78
C ASP A 175 -11.63 -1.96 5.25
N LEU A 176 -11.53 -3.19 4.76
CA LEU A 176 -11.47 -3.49 3.33
C LEU A 176 -12.76 -3.10 2.59
N ALA A 177 -13.90 -3.02 3.27
CA ALA A 177 -15.14 -2.53 2.64
C ALA A 177 -14.98 -1.13 2.02
N PHE A 178 -14.02 -0.34 2.50
CA PHE A 178 -13.66 0.97 1.94
C PHE A 178 -13.19 0.89 0.48
N ILE A 179 -12.56 -0.22 0.08
CA ILE A 179 -12.01 -0.39 -1.28
C ILE A 179 -13.13 -0.50 -2.33
N LYS A 180 -14.32 -0.93 -1.93
CA LYS A 180 -15.47 -1.13 -2.85
C LYS A 180 -15.78 0.09 -3.72
N GLN A 181 -15.58 1.29 -3.20
CA GLN A 181 -15.84 2.53 -3.93
C GLN A 181 -14.91 2.75 -5.13
N TYR A 182 -13.72 2.13 -5.13
CA TYR A 182 -12.75 2.24 -6.22
C TYR A 182 -12.95 1.18 -7.31
N PHE A 183 -13.67 0.10 -6.99
CA PHE A 183 -13.94 -1.02 -7.89
C PHE A 183 -15.44 -1.31 -7.97
N PRO A 184 -16.27 -0.35 -8.39
CA PRO A 184 -17.71 -0.50 -8.36
C PRO A 184 -18.17 -1.69 -9.21
N GLY A 185 -18.91 -2.61 -8.57
CA GLY A 185 -19.57 -3.74 -9.21
C GLY A 185 -18.70 -4.96 -9.53
N ARG A 186 -17.38 -4.87 -9.46
CA ARG A 186 -16.48 -5.99 -9.80
C ARG A 186 -15.77 -6.63 -8.61
N PHE A 187 -15.35 -5.84 -7.65
CA PHE A 187 -14.57 -6.33 -6.51
C PHE A 187 -15.22 -5.95 -5.19
N VAL A 188 -15.39 -6.94 -4.32
CA VAL A 188 -15.82 -6.76 -2.94
C VAL A 188 -14.80 -7.46 -2.05
N ALA A 189 -14.37 -6.78 -1.01
CA ALA A 189 -13.52 -7.35 0.01
C ALA A 189 -14.03 -6.91 1.38
N ASP A 190 -14.10 -7.85 2.30
CA ASP A 190 -14.47 -7.65 3.69
C ASP A 190 -13.35 -8.14 4.59
N GLY A 191 -13.17 -7.47 5.73
CA GLY A 191 -12.17 -7.79 6.72
C GLY A 191 -11.36 -6.57 7.13
N ILE A 192 -10.47 -6.77 8.10
CA ILE A 192 -9.66 -5.71 8.68
C ILE A 192 -8.18 -5.99 8.45
N ILE A 193 -7.50 -5.04 7.86
CA ILE A 193 -6.04 -5.02 7.75
C ILE A 193 -5.46 -4.18 8.88
N LYS A 194 -4.37 -4.65 9.45
CA LYS A 194 -3.49 -3.92 10.39
C LYS A 194 -2.11 -3.80 9.78
N ALA A 195 -1.48 -2.64 9.92
CA ALA A 195 -0.11 -2.45 9.46
C ALA A 195 0.69 -1.61 10.45
N ASN A 196 1.99 -1.85 10.48
CA ASN A 196 2.95 -1.04 11.23
C ASN A 196 4.14 -0.76 10.33
N ALA A 197 4.63 0.47 10.39
CA ALA A 197 5.84 0.89 9.70
C ALA A 197 6.82 1.50 10.72
N ASP A 198 8.07 1.05 10.67
CA ASP A 198 9.20 1.61 11.40
C ASP A 198 10.18 2.15 10.36
N VAL A 199 10.23 3.47 10.23
CA VAL A 199 10.98 4.14 9.17
C VAL A 199 12.00 5.08 9.79
N THR A 200 13.23 4.98 9.33
CA THR A 200 14.31 5.92 9.68
C THR A 200 14.66 6.74 8.45
N LEU A 201 14.52 8.06 8.56
CA LEU A 201 14.89 9.00 7.52
C LEU A 201 16.40 9.25 7.55
N PRO A 202 17.09 9.19 6.41
CA PRO A 202 18.51 9.54 6.32
C PRO A 202 18.72 11.06 6.43
N ALA A 203 19.99 11.46 6.63
CA ALA A 203 20.36 12.88 6.70
C ALA A 203 20.18 13.63 5.38
N GLY A 204 20.39 12.95 4.26
CA GLY A 204 20.32 13.52 2.92
C GLY A 204 19.07 13.06 2.14
N LEU A 205 18.59 13.93 1.24
CA LEU A 205 17.47 13.60 0.35
C LEU A 205 17.84 12.59 -0.76
N SER A 206 19.13 12.28 -0.92
CA SER A 206 19.64 11.34 -1.93
C SER A 206 19.63 9.87 -1.48
N GLU A 207 19.48 9.62 -0.18
CA GLU A 207 19.40 8.26 0.33
C GLU A 207 17.94 7.84 0.53
N LEU A 208 17.63 6.58 0.21
CA LEU A 208 16.30 6.02 0.48
C LEU A 208 16.06 5.87 2.00
N PRO A 209 14.85 6.18 2.50
CA PRO A 209 14.49 5.85 3.88
C PRO A 209 14.71 4.37 4.15
N ARG A 210 15.22 4.05 5.34
CA ARG A 210 15.36 2.66 5.79
C ARG A 210 14.20 2.30 6.68
N GLY A 211 13.70 1.10 6.53
CA GLY A 211 12.58 0.73 7.39
C GLY A 211 12.05 -0.66 7.18
N ARG A 212 11.03 -0.94 7.98
CA ARG A 212 10.27 -2.19 7.92
C ARG A 212 8.79 -1.87 7.97
N VAL A 213 8.04 -2.48 7.07
CA VAL A 213 6.57 -2.44 7.05
C VAL A 213 6.06 -3.85 7.27
N THR A 214 5.18 -4.03 8.22
CA THR A 214 4.49 -5.32 8.45
C THR A 214 2.99 -5.10 8.28
N VAL A 215 2.38 -5.93 7.45
CA VAL A 215 0.93 -5.97 7.22
C VAL A 215 0.40 -7.30 7.72
N ARG A 216 -0.71 -7.27 8.43
CA ARG A 216 -1.41 -8.46 8.93
C ARG A 216 -2.90 -8.31 8.68
N ALA A 217 -3.51 -9.39 8.19
CA ALA A 217 -4.94 -9.48 8.04
C ALA A 217 -5.40 -10.87 8.49
N GLN A 218 -6.62 -10.96 9.00
CA GLN A 218 -7.24 -12.20 9.43
C GLN A 218 -8.69 -12.22 8.97
N ASP A 219 -9.20 -13.39 8.65
CA ASP A 219 -10.60 -13.62 8.25
C ASP A 219 -11.06 -12.69 7.11
N ILE A 220 -10.21 -12.59 6.07
CA ILE A 220 -10.51 -11.80 4.88
C ILE A 220 -11.37 -12.61 3.93
N SER A 221 -12.42 -11.99 3.39
CA SER A 221 -13.17 -12.53 2.27
C SER A 221 -13.10 -11.60 1.06
N THR A 222 -12.87 -12.18 -0.11
CA THR A 222 -12.85 -11.43 -1.36
C THR A 222 -13.79 -12.07 -2.38
N LYS A 223 -14.43 -11.23 -3.18
CA LYS A 223 -15.26 -11.64 -4.29
C LYS A 223 -14.93 -10.77 -5.50
N TYR A 224 -14.52 -11.38 -6.58
CA TYR A 224 -14.32 -10.71 -7.85
C TYR A 224 -15.33 -11.24 -8.87
N ARG A 225 -16.16 -10.34 -9.41
CA ARG A 225 -17.15 -10.68 -10.44
C ARG A 225 -16.47 -10.72 -11.80
N MET A 226 -16.50 -11.87 -12.42
CA MET A 226 -16.06 -12.10 -13.79
C MET A 226 -17.30 -12.19 -14.70
N ASP A 227 -17.08 -12.24 -16.01
CA ASP A 227 -18.19 -12.22 -16.98
C ASP A 227 -19.06 -13.48 -16.89
N LEU A 228 -18.48 -14.65 -16.57
CA LEU A 228 -19.16 -15.94 -16.54
C LEU A 228 -19.40 -16.49 -15.12
N SER A 229 -18.65 -15.99 -14.12
CA SER A 229 -18.69 -16.52 -12.76
C SER A 229 -18.20 -15.51 -11.74
N ASP A 230 -18.28 -15.86 -10.45
CA ASP A 230 -17.71 -15.10 -9.35
C ASP A 230 -16.52 -15.86 -8.76
N LEU A 231 -15.32 -15.27 -8.78
CA LEU A 231 -14.18 -15.78 -8.01
C LEU A 231 -14.34 -15.36 -6.55
N LYS A 232 -14.50 -16.31 -5.66
CA LYS A 232 -14.57 -16.09 -4.21
C LYS A 232 -13.36 -16.74 -3.56
N VAL A 233 -12.55 -15.92 -2.87
CA VAL A 233 -11.39 -16.40 -2.13
C VAL A 233 -11.43 -15.85 -0.72
N GLY A 234 -11.35 -16.73 0.26
CA GLY A 234 -11.19 -16.39 1.67
C GLY A 234 -9.74 -16.58 2.10
N PHE A 235 -9.32 -15.81 3.12
CA PHE A 235 -8.00 -15.96 3.74
C PHE A 235 -8.18 -16.02 5.25
N ASN A 236 -7.68 -17.08 5.88
CA ASN A 236 -7.65 -17.19 7.34
C ASN A 236 -6.62 -16.18 7.88
N SER A 237 -5.47 -16.09 7.24
CA SER A 237 -4.45 -15.10 7.60
C SER A 237 -3.61 -14.67 6.39
N VAL A 238 -3.21 -13.41 6.41
CA VAL A 238 -2.22 -12.83 5.50
C VAL A 238 -1.19 -12.07 6.32
N GLN A 239 0.08 -12.43 6.19
CA GLN A 239 1.19 -11.71 6.77
C GLN A 239 2.18 -11.32 5.67
N LEU A 240 2.47 -10.02 5.60
CA LEU A 240 3.47 -9.47 4.67
C LEU A 240 4.45 -8.64 5.48
N THR A 241 5.73 -8.80 5.23
CA THR A 241 6.79 -7.96 5.81
C THR A 241 7.69 -7.50 4.69
N PHE A 242 7.88 -6.19 4.62
CA PHE A 242 8.82 -5.56 3.70
C PHE A 242 9.84 -4.81 4.52
N ALA A 243 11.11 -4.96 4.19
CA ALA A 243 12.20 -4.22 4.81
C ALA A 243 13.14 -3.73 3.72
N ASN A 244 13.71 -2.55 3.94
CA ASN A 244 14.79 -2.06 3.11
C ASN A 244 15.96 -1.60 3.97
N ALA A 245 17.16 -1.85 3.49
CA ALA A 245 18.41 -1.33 3.98
C ALA A 245 19.04 -0.43 2.90
N LYS A 246 20.27 0.02 3.13
CA LYS A 246 20.94 0.96 2.21
C LYS A 246 20.97 0.46 0.75
N ASP A 247 21.17 -0.84 0.56
CA ASP A 247 21.40 -1.45 -0.74
C ASP A 247 20.67 -2.79 -0.90
N SER A 248 19.59 -2.96 -0.17
CA SER A 248 18.79 -4.18 -0.30
C SER A 248 17.32 -3.95 0.06
N ILE A 249 16.46 -4.74 -0.59
CA ILE A 249 15.03 -4.83 -0.29
C ILE A 249 14.73 -6.29 0.02
N GLU A 250 13.96 -6.53 1.05
CA GLU A 250 13.52 -7.86 1.46
C GLU A 250 12.00 -7.87 1.63
N GLY A 251 11.36 -8.89 1.08
CA GLY A 251 9.94 -9.19 1.27
C GLY A 251 9.77 -10.60 1.84
N ASN A 252 8.89 -10.76 2.82
CA ASN A 252 8.48 -12.05 3.34
C ASN A 252 6.96 -12.10 3.37
N TRP A 253 6.36 -13.23 3.00
CA TRP A 253 4.92 -13.41 3.02
C TRP A 253 4.53 -14.80 3.51
N LYS A 254 3.41 -14.84 4.21
CA LYS A 254 2.70 -16.05 4.57
C LYS A 254 1.22 -15.80 4.39
N ILE A 255 0.59 -16.61 3.54
CA ILE A 255 -0.81 -16.48 3.13
C ILE A 255 -1.46 -17.85 3.36
N ASP A 256 -2.41 -17.91 4.27
CA ASP A 256 -3.26 -19.05 4.56
C ASP A 256 -4.60 -18.81 3.83
N ILE A 257 -4.82 -19.55 2.75
CA ILE A 257 -6.03 -19.43 1.92
C ILE A 257 -7.07 -20.39 2.53
N LYS A 258 -8.18 -19.85 2.96
CA LYS A 258 -9.24 -20.60 3.62
C LYS A 258 -9.67 -21.80 2.76
N ASP A 259 -9.57 -23.01 3.34
CA ASP A 259 -9.91 -24.28 2.71
C ASP A 259 -9.11 -24.61 1.43
N ASN A 260 -8.07 -23.83 1.09
CA ASN A 260 -7.36 -23.93 -0.19
C ASN A 260 -5.83 -23.91 -0.04
N GLY A 261 -5.29 -24.21 1.14
CA GLY A 261 -3.84 -24.34 1.37
C GLY A 261 -3.09 -23.06 1.66
N ASP A 262 -1.76 -23.16 1.65
CA ASP A 262 -0.85 -22.11 2.08
C ASP A 262 0.15 -21.72 0.99
N ILE A 263 0.49 -20.43 0.96
CA ILE A 263 1.59 -19.88 0.17
C ILE A 263 2.52 -19.11 1.09
N GLU A 264 3.77 -19.51 1.18
CA GLU A 264 4.77 -18.79 1.96
C GLU A 264 6.04 -18.57 1.15
N GLY A 265 6.75 -17.48 1.44
CA GLY A 265 7.98 -17.22 0.73
C GLY A 265 8.72 -16.00 1.24
N SER A 266 9.91 -15.83 0.67
CA SER A 266 10.79 -14.70 0.88
C SER A 266 11.47 -14.30 -0.41
N LEU A 267 11.76 -13.03 -0.57
CA LEU A 267 12.56 -12.52 -1.67
C LEU A 267 13.45 -11.40 -1.14
N ARG A 268 14.73 -11.50 -1.38
CA ARG A 268 15.71 -10.45 -1.13
C ARG A 268 16.35 -10.04 -2.45
N MET A 269 16.42 -8.76 -2.69
CA MET A 269 17.22 -8.17 -3.74
C MET A 269 18.31 -7.32 -3.11
N SER A 270 19.55 -7.55 -3.48
CA SER A 270 20.72 -6.83 -2.97
C SER A 270 21.48 -6.20 -4.12
N ASP A 271 22.37 -5.25 -3.82
CA ASP A 271 23.13 -4.50 -4.81
C ASP A 271 22.21 -3.83 -5.86
N LEU A 272 21.22 -3.07 -5.34
CA LEU A 272 20.11 -2.50 -6.11
C LEU A 272 20.54 -1.61 -7.28
N PHE A 273 21.72 -1.02 -7.18
CA PHE A 273 22.22 -0.04 -8.14
C PHE A 273 23.20 -0.63 -9.19
N ASN A 274 23.64 -1.90 -8.99
CA ASN A 274 24.57 -2.58 -9.89
C ASN A 274 24.04 -3.94 -10.34
N SER A 275 24.45 -5.03 -9.71
CA SER A 275 24.18 -6.40 -10.15
C SER A 275 22.76 -6.90 -9.86
N ARG A 276 22.06 -6.26 -8.94
CA ARG A 276 20.67 -6.60 -8.54
C ARG A 276 20.52 -8.11 -8.29
N THR A 277 21.33 -8.62 -7.36
CA THR A 277 21.30 -10.04 -6.99
C THR A 277 20.00 -10.40 -6.28
N VAL A 278 19.44 -11.53 -6.62
CA VAL A 278 18.18 -12.05 -6.09
C VAL A 278 18.45 -13.34 -5.32
N ASP A 279 17.90 -13.45 -4.12
CA ASP A 279 17.82 -14.69 -3.33
C ASP A 279 16.44 -14.79 -2.70
N GLY A 280 15.82 -15.98 -2.75
CA GLY A 280 14.48 -16.14 -2.22
C GLY A 280 13.98 -17.57 -2.20
N THR A 281 12.82 -17.73 -1.60
CA THR A 281 12.10 -19.00 -1.54
C THR A 281 10.62 -18.81 -1.79
N LEU A 282 9.98 -19.82 -2.40
CA LEU A 282 8.53 -19.87 -2.57
C LEU A 282 8.05 -21.28 -2.32
N LYS A 283 7.12 -21.44 -1.42
CA LYS A 283 6.55 -22.72 -1.03
C LYS A 283 5.03 -22.70 -1.18
N PHE A 284 4.51 -23.73 -1.81
CA PHE A 284 3.09 -24.04 -1.92
C PHE A 284 2.78 -25.28 -1.09
N VAL A 285 1.74 -25.23 -0.29
CA VAL A 285 1.32 -26.35 0.54
C VAL A 285 -0.16 -26.58 0.30
N ALA A 286 -0.48 -27.66 -0.42
CA ALA A 286 -1.85 -28.08 -0.71
C ALA A 286 -2.75 -26.96 -1.29
N VAL A 287 -2.20 -26.12 -2.17
CA VAL A 287 -3.01 -25.09 -2.82
C VAL A 287 -3.98 -25.75 -3.79
N ASP A 288 -5.29 -25.55 -3.56
CA ASP A 288 -6.34 -26.26 -4.27
C ASP A 288 -6.51 -25.72 -5.69
N ALA A 289 -6.52 -26.62 -6.68
CA ALA A 289 -6.71 -26.29 -8.08
C ALA A 289 -8.14 -25.80 -8.40
N THR A 290 -9.12 -26.05 -7.53
CA THR A 290 -10.48 -25.52 -7.69
C THR A 290 -10.54 -23.99 -7.71
N LEU A 291 -9.51 -23.29 -7.21
CA LEU A 291 -9.38 -21.84 -7.34
C LEU A 291 -9.40 -21.36 -8.79
N VAL A 292 -8.97 -22.20 -9.75
CA VAL A 292 -8.99 -21.83 -11.17
C VAL A 292 -10.37 -22.02 -11.83
N ASN A 293 -11.32 -22.71 -11.17
CA ASN A 293 -12.63 -23.02 -11.76
C ASN A 293 -13.43 -21.79 -12.15
N SER A 294 -13.20 -20.67 -11.46
CA SER A 294 -13.83 -19.40 -11.82
C SER A 294 -13.38 -18.84 -13.17
N PHE A 295 -12.26 -19.32 -13.72
CA PHE A 295 -11.71 -18.91 -15.02
C PHE A 295 -12.06 -19.88 -16.14
N LEU A 296 -12.62 -21.04 -15.81
CA LEU A 296 -13.02 -22.04 -16.78
C LEU A 296 -14.40 -21.73 -17.38
N SER A 297 -14.70 -22.32 -18.52
CA SER A 297 -16.01 -22.20 -19.17
C SER A 297 -17.09 -22.92 -18.31
N PRO A 298 -18.36 -22.51 -18.41
CA PRO A 298 -19.45 -23.21 -17.73
C PRO A 298 -19.48 -24.72 -18.09
N GLY A 299 -19.49 -25.57 -17.06
CA GLY A 299 -19.42 -27.01 -17.21
C GLY A 299 -18.02 -27.61 -17.23
N GLU A 300 -16.97 -26.77 -17.21
CA GLU A 300 -15.59 -27.22 -17.03
C GLU A 300 -15.19 -27.15 -15.55
N SER A 301 -14.37 -28.06 -15.07
CA SER A 301 -13.83 -28.06 -13.70
C SER A 301 -12.42 -28.59 -13.63
N ALA A 302 -11.63 -28.00 -12.72
CA ALA A 302 -10.30 -28.49 -12.35
C ALA A 302 -10.28 -28.89 -10.88
N GLU A 303 -9.63 -30.00 -10.58
CA GLU A 303 -9.40 -30.53 -9.25
C GLU A 303 -7.92 -30.87 -9.07
N GLY A 304 -7.46 -30.97 -7.83
CA GLY A 304 -6.08 -31.35 -7.49
C GLY A 304 -5.46 -30.40 -6.50
N GLN A 305 -4.26 -30.70 -6.09
CA GLN A 305 -3.53 -29.93 -5.09
C GLN A 305 -2.14 -29.58 -5.58
N TRP A 306 -1.78 -28.31 -5.49
CA TRP A 306 -0.48 -27.82 -5.86
C TRP A 306 0.45 -27.80 -4.64
N PHE A 307 1.59 -28.47 -4.78
CA PHE A 307 2.70 -28.44 -3.84
C PHE A 307 3.96 -27.97 -4.54
N GLY A 308 4.83 -27.30 -3.82
CA GLY A 308 6.10 -26.86 -4.37
C GLY A 308 7.02 -26.25 -3.34
N ASN A 309 8.31 -26.36 -3.62
CA ASN A 309 9.34 -25.67 -2.87
C ASN A 309 10.40 -25.23 -3.87
N LEU A 310 10.46 -23.90 -4.09
CA LEU A 310 11.33 -23.26 -5.07
C LEU A 310 12.29 -22.33 -4.34
N ARG A 311 13.53 -22.27 -4.85
CA ARG A 311 14.55 -21.32 -4.44
C ARG A 311 14.94 -20.47 -5.66
N PHE A 312 14.96 -19.18 -5.46
CA PHE A 312 15.42 -18.19 -6.44
C PHE A 312 16.83 -17.76 -6.10
N ALA A 313 17.67 -17.55 -7.12
CA ALA A 313 19.04 -17.09 -7.00
C ALA A 313 19.47 -16.34 -8.28
N GLY A 314 20.72 -15.90 -8.35
CA GLY A 314 21.26 -15.21 -9.51
C GLY A 314 21.04 -13.71 -9.46
N THR A 315 20.81 -13.10 -10.61
CA THR A 315 20.52 -11.67 -10.77
C THR A 315 19.14 -11.45 -11.38
N LEU A 316 18.68 -10.20 -11.40
CA LEU A 316 17.42 -9.88 -12.07
C LEU A 316 17.47 -10.13 -13.57
N GLU A 317 18.65 -9.99 -14.18
CA GLU A 317 18.91 -10.24 -15.60
C GLU A 317 19.10 -11.73 -15.90
N GLU A 318 19.69 -12.49 -14.97
CA GLU A 318 19.97 -13.92 -15.11
C GLU A 318 19.40 -14.67 -13.90
N PRO A 319 18.08 -14.83 -13.83
CA PRO A 319 17.43 -15.49 -12.69
C PRO A 319 17.67 -17.02 -12.76
N LEU A 320 18.05 -17.55 -11.61
CA LEU A 320 18.21 -18.98 -11.40
C LEU A 320 17.10 -19.48 -10.48
N ILE A 321 16.42 -20.56 -10.89
CA ILE A 321 15.36 -21.18 -10.12
C ILE A 321 15.76 -22.64 -9.85
N TYR A 322 15.64 -23.06 -8.60
CA TYR A 322 15.92 -24.43 -8.16
C TYR A 322 14.73 -24.97 -7.39
N GLY A 323 14.55 -26.29 -7.46
CA GLY A 323 13.53 -26.97 -6.67
C GLY A 323 12.50 -27.70 -7.50
N ARG A 324 11.40 -28.05 -6.87
CA ARG A 324 10.32 -28.83 -7.48
C ARG A 324 8.97 -28.25 -7.16
N THR A 325 8.06 -28.34 -8.12
CA THR A 325 6.64 -28.08 -7.88
C THR A 325 5.83 -29.09 -8.70
N GLY A 326 4.60 -29.31 -8.30
CA GLY A 326 3.74 -30.23 -9.01
C GLY A 326 2.28 -30.10 -8.61
N LEU A 327 1.43 -30.51 -9.51
CA LEU A 327 0.00 -30.68 -9.30
C LEU A 327 -0.30 -32.16 -9.12
N PHE A 328 -0.85 -32.52 -7.97
CA PHE A 328 -1.13 -33.90 -7.59
C PHE A 328 -2.64 -34.15 -7.58
N ASN A 329 -3.02 -35.36 -7.99
CA ASN A 329 -4.43 -35.74 -8.20
C ASN A 329 -5.15 -34.74 -9.14
N ALA A 330 -4.42 -34.21 -10.12
CA ALA A 330 -4.96 -33.27 -11.09
C ALA A 330 -6.01 -33.94 -11.95
N LYS A 331 -7.18 -33.35 -12.03
CA LYS A 331 -8.26 -33.73 -12.93
C LYS A 331 -8.79 -32.47 -13.59
N LEU A 332 -8.92 -32.52 -14.91
CA LEU A 332 -9.56 -31.48 -15.70
C LEU A 332 -10.73 -32.09 -16.46
N ASP A 333 -11.92 -31.64 -16.12
CA ASP A 333 -13.13 -31.97 -16.88
C ASP A 333 -13.42 -30.79 -17.82
N SER A 334 -13.23 -31.02 -19.12
CA SER A 334 -13.38 -29.98 -20.15
C SER A 334 -13.75 -30.62 -21.49
N THR A 335 -14.72 -30.05 -22.15
CA THR A 335 -15.13 -30.43 -23.50
C THR A 335 -14.06 -30.15 -24.56
N LYS A 336 -12.99 -29.44 -24.20
CA LYS A 336 -11.84 -29.15 -25.07
C LYS A 336 -10.78 -30.25 -25.02
N LEU A 337 -10.84 -31.11 -23.99
CA LEU A 337 -9.99 -32.30 -23.93
C LEU A 337 -10.61 -33.42 -24.77
N PRO A 338 -9.82 -34.06 -25.66
CA PRO A 338 -10.31 -35.13 -26.51
C PRO A 338 -10.39 -36.49 -25.77
N PHE A 339 -10.17 -36.52 -24.48
CA PHE A 339 -10.23 -37.70 -23.61
C PHE A 339 -10.63 -37.31 -22.19
N GLU A 340 -11.20 -38.29 -21.49
CA GLU A 340 -11.51 -38.17 -20.05
C GLU A 340 -10.22 -38.28 -19.23
N MET A 341 -9.91 -37.24 -18.44
CA MET A 341 -8.74 -37.24 -17.55
C MET A 341 -9.11 -37.73 -16.15
N LEU A 342 -8.47 -38.81 -15.70
CA LEU A 342 -8.52 -39.28 -14.32
C LEU A 342 -7.49 -38.58 -13.44
N PRO A 343 -7.60 -38.64 -12.11
CA PRO A 343 -6.63 -38.04 -11.20
C PRO A 343 -5.19 -38.42 -11.54
N SER A 344 -4.38 -37.43 -11.86
CA SER A 344 -3.05 -37.56 -12.47
C SER A 344 -2.04 -36.67 -11.79
N ASP A 345 -0.76 -36.95 -11.92
CA ASP A 345 0.31 -36.16 -11.32
C ASP A 345 1.16 -35.52 -12.40
N ILE A 346 1.41 -34.21 -12.23
CA ILE A 346 2.27 -33.41 -13.09
C ILE A 346 3.35 -32.78 -12.23
N LYS A 347 4.63 -32.95 -12.61
CA LYS A 347 5.79 -32.47 -11.86
C LYS A 347 6.66 -31.58 -12.72
N LEU A 348 7.14 -30.50 -12.12
CA LEU A 348 8.10 -29.57 -12.70
C LEU A 348 9.35 -29.51 -11.81
N THR A 349 10.50 -29.78 -12.37
CA THR A 349 11.78 -29.69 -11.68
C THR A 349 12.62 -28.57 -12.30
N PHE A 350 13.10 -27.67 -11.46
CA PHE A 350 13.93 -26.54 -11.86
C PHE A 350 15.37 -26.76 -11.46
N ASN A 351 16.30 -26.44 -12.38
CA ASN A 351 17.73 -26.58 -12.16
C ASN A 351 18.47 -25.38 -12.77
N GLY A 352 18.49 -24.29 -12.01
CA GLY A 352 19.08 -23.02 -12.45
C GLY A 352 18.24 -22.34 -13.52
N ASN A 353 18.76 -22.29 -14.74
CA ASN A 353 18.12 -21.67 -15.90
C ASN A 353 17.38 -22.66 -16.80
N SER A 354 17.12 -23.85 -16.31
CA SER A 354 16.38 -24.87 -17.03
C SER A 354 15.33 -25.55 -16.15
N SER A 355 14.33 -26.16 -16.80
CA SER A 355 13.37 -27.01 -16.11
C SER A 355 12.99 -28.24 -16.93
N THR A 356 12.54 -29.28 -16.24
CA THR A 356 11.95 -30.46 -16.85
C THR A 356 10.51 -30.63 -16.35
N LEU A 357 9.63 -31.01 -17.26
CA LEU A 357 8.25 -31.34 -17.03
C LEU A 357 8.08 -32.86 -17.19
N GLU A 358 7.46 -33.50 -16.21
CA GLU A 358 7.09 -34.91 -16.24
C GLU A 358 5.64 -35.05 -15.77
N GLY A 359 4.85 -35.81 -16.51
CA GLY A 359 3.47 -36.08 -16.14
C GLY A 359 2.95 -37.36 -16.75
N HIS A 360 2.04 -38.02 -16.04
CA HIS A 360 1.31 -39.18 -16.50
C HIS A 360 -0.18 -38.89 -16.34
N LEU A 361 -0.82 -38.49 -17.45
CA LEU A 361 -2.24 -38.23 -17.49
C LEU A 361 -2.98 -39.56 -17.69
N LYS A 362 -3.65 -40.01 -16.68
CA LYS A 362 -4.41 -41.26 -16.69
C LYS A 362 -5.75 -41.07 -17.38
N THR A 363 -6.15 -42.05 -18.15
CA THR A 363 -7.47 -42.14 -18.78
C THR A 363 -8.13 -43.47 -18.44
N PRO A 364 -9.43 -43.69 -18.65
CA PRO A 364 -10.08 -44.97 -18.37
C PRO A 364 -9.49 -46.16 -19.11
N GLN A 365 -8.86 -45.97 -20.28
CA GLN A 365 -8.35 -47.04 -21.13
C GLN A 365 -6.83 -47.09 -21.26
N GLY A 366 -6.14 -45.97 -20.98
CA GLY A 366 -4.70 -45.89 -21.15
C GLY A 366 -4.13 -44.65 -20.43
N GLU A 367 -2.98 -44.18 -20.92
CA GLU A 367 -2.33 -43.01 -20.35
C GLU A 367 -1.67 -42.13 -21.44
N VAL A 368 -1.49 -40.85 -21.08
CA VAL A 368 -0.70 -39.93 -21.89
C VAL A 368 0.52 -39.51 -21.06
N ALA A 369 1.69 -39.92 -21.52
CA ALA A 369 2.95 -39.44 -20.94
C ALA A 369 3.22 -38.02 -21.45
N LEU A 370 3.47 -37.11 -20.52
CA LEU A 370 3.79 -35.74 -20.76
C LEU A 370 5.26 -35.50 -20.37
N ASN A 371 6.09 -35.15 -21.33
CA ASN A 371 7.48 -34.81 -21.07
C ASN A 371 7.81 -33.44 -21.68
N GLY A 372 8.61 -32.66 -21.00
CA GLY A 372 8.98 -31.34 -21.49
C GLY A 372 10.28 -30.85 -20.90
N SER A 373 10.86 -29.88 -21.57
CA SER A 373 12.00 -29.13 -21.07
C SER A 373 11.86 -27.65 -21.45
N ALA A 374 12.35 -26.78 -20.59
CA ALA A 374 12.49 -25.36 -20.91
C ALA A 374 13.90 -24.89 -20.52
N ASP A 375 14.42 -23.95 -21.29
CA ASP A 375 15.70 -23.29 -21.05
C ASP A 375 15.50 -21.78 -21.26
N TRP A 376 15.92 -20.97 -20.29
CA TRP A 376 15.82 -19.52 -20.31
C TRP A 376 17.16 -18.83 -19.99
N ARG A 377 18.27 -19.43 -20.37
CA ARG A 377 19.61 -18.84 -20.18
C ARG A 377 19.71 -17.42 -20.69
N THR A 378 18.96 -17.11 -21.73
CA THR A 378 18.84 -15.77 -22.29
C THR A 378 17.39 -15.29 -22.11
N ILE A 379 17.14 -14.25 -21.30
CA ILE A 379 15.81 -13.65 -21.16
C ILE A 379 15.37 -13.10 -22.53
N GLY A 380 14.18 -13.52 -22.95
CA GLY A 380 13.62 -13.16 -24.26
C GLY A 380 13.89 -14.16 -25.37
N GLU A 381 14.79 -15.14 -25.19
CA GLU A 381 15.08 -16.21 -26.14
C GLU A 381 14.82 -17.62 -25.58
N GLY A 382 13.95 -17.69 -24.54
CA GLY A 382 13.61 -18.95 -23.90
C GLY A 382 13.02 -19.97 -24.90
N LYS A 383 13.44 -21.21 -24.77
CA LYS A 383 12.92 -22.34 -25.57
C LYS A 383 12.19 -23.30 -24.63
N ALA A 384 10.99 -23.70 -25.03
CA ALA A 384 10.26 -24.76 -24.36
C ALA A 384 9.78 -25.79 -25.36
N ILE A 385 9.98 -27.07 -25.03
CA ILE A 385 9.55 -28.22 -25.83
C ILE A 385 8.67 -29.07 -24.92
N VAL A 386 7.51 -29.42 -25.40
CA VAL A 386 6.61 -30.38 -24.73
C VAL A 386 6.30 -31.49 -25.71
N THR A 387 6.48 -32.72 -25.26
CA THR A 387 6.19 -33.93 -26.04
C THR A 387 5.13 -34.73 -25.29
N THR A 388 4.15 -35.18 -26.00
CA THR A 388 3.11 -36.09 -25.50
C THR A 388 3.19 -37.42 -26.25
N LYS A 389 3.06 -38.52 -25.49
CA LYS A 389 2.92 -39.87 -26.07
C LYS A 389 1.72 -40.52 -25.39
N GLY A 390 0.77 -40.96 -26.21
CA GLY A 390 -0.40 -41.67 -25.78
C GLY A 390 -0.37 -43.13 -26.12
N SER A 391 -0.92 -43.98 -25.26
CA SER A 391 -1.13 -45.40 -25.53
C SER A 391 -2.55 -45.78 -25.11
N ASN A 392 -3.22 -46.52 -25.98
CA ASN A 392 -4.60 -47.05 -25.76
C ASN A 392 -5.59 -45.92 -25.35
N LEU A 393 -5.59 -44.81 -26.09
CA LEU A 393 -6.46 -43.70 -25.82
C LEU A 393 -7.80 -43.82 -26.51
N ARG A 394 -8.90 -43.72 -25.77
CA ARG A 394 -10.18 -43.40 -26.39
C ARG A 394 -10.28 -41.90 -26.57
N VAL A 395 -10.39 -41.50 -27.81
CA VAL A 395 -10.48 -40.07 -28.19
C VAL A 395 -11.92 -39.80 -28.63
N THR A 396 -12.55 -38.81 -27.99
CA THR A 396 -13.87 -38.31 -28.36
C THR A 396 -13.71 -37.00 -29.09
N LEU A 397 -14.14 -36.90 -30.32
CA LEU A 397 -14.21 -35.66 -31.10
C LEU A 397 -15.66 -35.19 -31.21
N PRO A 398 -15.94 -33.90 -31.08
CA PRO A 398 -17.27 -33.38 -31.35
C PRO A 398 -17.64 -33.49 -32.83
N PRO A 399 -18.89 -33.89 -33.22
CA PRO A 399 -19.97 -34.35 -32.39
C PRO A 399 -19.94 -35.89 -32.22
N ASP A 400 -19.62 -36.36 -31.00
CA ASP A 400 -19.76 -37.76 -30.53
C ASP A 400 -19.08 -38.82 -31.39
N ILE A 401 -17.96 -38.53 -32.04
CA ILE A 401 -17.14 -39.51 -32.77
C ILE A 401 -16.11 -40.06 -31.80
N GLU A 402 -16.25 -41.36 -31.46
CA GLU A 402 -15.27 -42.06 -30.63
C GLU A 402 -14.38 -42.97 -31.48
N PHE A 403 -13.08 -43.00 -31.23
CA PHE A 403 -12.15 -43.96 -31.79
C PHE A 403 -10.99 -44.26 -30.84
N ASP A 404 -10.52 -45.48 -30.86
CA ASP A 404 -9.36 -45.89 -30.07
C ASP A 404 -8.09 -45.62 -30.86
N LEU A 405 -7.15 -44.91 -30.26
CA LEU A 405 -5.89 -44.55 -30.87
C LEU A 405 -4.73 -45.26 -30.18
N THR A 406 -4.00 -46.03 -30.89
CA THR A 406 -2.74 -46.62 -30.44
C THR A 406 -1.63 -46.00 -31.26
N THR A 407 -0.73 -45.26 -30.62
CA THR A 407 0.46 -44.70 -31.25
C THR A 407 1.68 -45.35 -30.63
N ASP A 408 2.53 -45.92 -31.47
CA ASP A 408 3.88 -46.36 -31.07
C ASP A 408 4.85 -45.20 -30.94
#